data_1559967168d7968dff9350990d63904f
#
_entry.id   1559967168d7968dff9350990d63904f
#
_cell.length_a   1.000
_cell.length_b   1.000
_cell.length_c   1.000
_cell.angle_alpha   90.00
_cell.angle_beta   90.00
_cell.angle_gamma   90.00
#
_symmetry.space_group_name_H-M   'P 1'
#
loop_
_entity.id
_entity.type
_entity.pdbx_description
1 polymer ?
#
loop_
_entity_poly.entity_id
_entity_poly.type
_entity_poly.pdbx_seq_one_letter_code
_entity_poly.pdbx_strand_id
1 'polypeptide(L)' 'MDTKNLANGPEIPMGLGMALAQNKPAMEAFSAMTPAQQQAVIDHTHSVQSKKEMQAYVAGLVGGQG' A
#
# COMPACT_ATOMS: atom_id res chain seq x y z
N MET A 1 -7.20 18.77 -10.06
CA MET A 1 -7.08 18.23 -10.05
C MET A 1 -6.55 17.28 -10.23
N ASP A 2 -6.33 16.73 -10.38
CA ASP A 2 -6.02 15.75 -10.70
C ASP A 2 -4.75 15.55 -11.22
N THR A 3 -3.92 16.42 -11.24
CA THR A 3 -2.61 16.29 -11.70
C THR A 3 -1.85 15.30 -10.95
N LYS A 4 -2.08 15.18 -9.69
CA LYS A 4 -1.33 14.23 -8.91
C LYS A 4 -1.54 12.82 -9.39
N ASN A 5 -2.70 12.53 -9.85
CA ASN A 5 -2.97 11.21 -10.34
C ASN A 5 -2.24 10.91 -11.58
N LEU A 6 -2.07 11.89 -12.40
CA LEU A 6 -1.41 11.69 -13.65
C LEU A 6 0.03 11.37 -13.45
N ALA A 7 0.61 11.96 -12.45
CA ALA A 7 2.03 11.85 -12.29
C ALA A 7 2.45 10.62 -11.55
N ASN A 8 1.62 10.17 -10.64
CA ASN A 8 2.13 9.22 -9.67
C ASN A 8 1.43 7.88 -9.63
N GLY A 9 0.52 7.65 -10.50
CA GLY A 9 -0.18 6.39 -10.52
C GLY A 9 -1.28 6.35 -9.49
N PRO A 10 -1.57 5.17 -8.93
CA PRO A 10 -2.75 5.02 -8.08
C PRO A 10 -2.69 5.87 -6.83
N GLU A 11 -3.85 6.35 -6.44
CA GLU A 11 -3.99 7.07 -5.21
C GLU A 11 -3.92 6.11 -4.05
N ILE A 12 -3.16 6.46 -3.01
CA ILE A 12 -3.00 5.60 -1.85
C ILE A 12 -3.95 6.02 -0.76
N PRO A 13 -4.82 5.11 -0.29
CA PRO A 13 -5.70 5.45 0.83
C PRO A 13 -4.90 5.83 2.06
N MET A 14 -5.47 6.71 2.86
CA MET A 14 -4.76 7.23 4.02
C MET A 14 -4.32 6.11 4.96
N GLY A 15 -5.21 5.16 5.23
CA GLY A 15 -4.87 4.08 6.14
C GLY A 15 -3.70 3.25 5.65
N LEU A 16 -3.69 2.96 4.36
CA LEU A 16 -2.58 2.22 3.78
C LEU A 16 -1.30 3.05 3.84
N GLY A 17 -1.40 4.32 3.50
CA GLY A 17 -0.23 5.19 3.53
C GLY A 17 0.38 5.28 4.90
N MET A 18 -0.46 5.37 5.93
CA MET A 18 0.05 5.45 7.29
C MET A 18 0.72 4.15 7.72
N ALA A 19 0.13 3.02 7.35
CA ALA A 19 0.73 1.73 7.69
C ALA A 19 2.07 1.55 6.99
N LEU A 20 2.16 1.97 5.74
CA LEU A 20 3.42 1.90 5.01
C LEU A 20 4.46 2.82 5.64
N ALA A 21 4.03 3.99 6.09
CA ALA A 21 4.96 4.93 6.71
C ALA A 21 5.55 4.38 8.00
N GLN A 22 4.81 3.52 8.67
CA GLN A 22 5.27 2.93 9.91
C GLN A 22 6.08 1.66 9.70
N ASN A 23 6.15 1.19 8.46
CA ASN A 23 6.85 -0.05 8.16
C ASN A 23 7.70 0.21 6.92
N LYS A 24 8.89 0.69 7.15
CA LYS A 24 9.75 1.14 6.07
C LYS A 24 10.03 0.05 5.04
N PRO A 25 10.36 -1.19 5.43
CA PRO A 25 10.57 -2.24 4.43
C PRO A 25 9.33 -2.46 3.57
N ALA A 26 8.14 -2.35 4.15
CA ALA A 26 6.92 -2.51 3.38
C ALA A 26 6.73 -1.36 2.40
N MET A 27 7.06 -0.15 2.84
CA MET A 27 6.99 1.00 1.95
C MET A 27 7.90 0.79 0.75
N GLU A 28 9.09 0.28 0.99
CA GLU A 28 10.03 0.04 -0.10
C GLU A 28 9.52 -1.04 -1.04
N ALA A 29 8.93 -2.09 -0.48
CA ALA A 29 8.38 -3.16 -1.29
C ALA A 29 7.25 -2.63 -2.16
N PHE A 30 6.38 -1.83 -1.57
CA PHE A 30 5.25 -1.26 -2.31
C PHE A 30 5.76 -0.33 -3.42
N SER A 31 6.77 0.47 -3.12
CA SER A 31 7.30 1.42 -4.11
C SER A 31 7.94 0.70 -5.29
N ALA A 32 8.41 -0.50 -5.08
CA ALA A 32 9.03 -1.26 -6.15
C ALA A 32 8.02 -1.97 -7.04
N MET A 33 6.76 -1.98 -6.64
CA MET A 33 5.72 -2.65 -7.41
C MET A 33 5.36 -1.85 -8.66
N THR A 34 4.86 -2.57 -9.67
CA THR A 34 4.29 -1.89 -10.83
C THR A 34 3.00 -1.21 -10.43
N PRO A 35 2.52 -0.23 -11.22
CA PRO A 35 1.25 0.40 -10.91
C PRO A 35 0.10 -0.60 -10.81
N ALA A 36 0.10 -1.63 -11.63
CA ALA A 36 -0.95 -2.64 -11.56
C ALA A 36 -0.91 -3.40 -10.24
N GLN A 37 0.29 -3.71 -9.78
CA GLN A 37 0.43 -4.39 -8.51
C GLN A 37 0.03 -3.50 -7.36
N GLN A 38 0.40 -2.23 -7.44
CA GLN A 38 0.01 -1.27 -6.41
C GLN A 38 -1.50 -1.14 -6.35
N GLN A 39 -2.15 -1.11 -7.50
CA GLN A 39 -3.59 -1.02 -7.53
C GLN A 39 -4.23 -2.25 -6.88
N ALA A 40 -3.65 -3.43 -7.11
CA ALA A 40 -4.17 -4.64 -6.49
C ALA A 40 -4.07 -4.57 -4.96
N VAL A 41 -2.98 -4.02 -4.46
CA VAL A 41 -2.82 -3.82 -3.02
C VAL A 41 -3.88 -2.87 -2.51
N ILE A 42 -4.07 -1.76 -3.20
CA ILE A 42 -5.06 -0.77 -2.80
C ILE A 42 -6.46 -1.37 -2.79
N ASP A 43 -6.77 -2.17 -3.81
CA ASP A 43 -8.07 -2.81 -3.87
C ASP A 43 -8.27 -3.76 -2.70
N HIS A 44 -7.23 -4.48 -2.33
CA HIS A 44 -7.33 -5.37 -1.19
C HIS A 44 -7.64 -4.62 0.09
N THR A 45 -7.08 -3.43 0.24
CA THR A 45 -7.28 -2.68 1.47
C THR A 45 -8.72 -2.24 1.64
N HIS A 46 -9.52 -2.27 0.58
CA HIS A 46 -10.93 -1.93 0.72
C HIS A 46 -11.67 -2.95 1.57
N SER A 47 -11.14 -4.15 1.72
CA SER A 47 -11.75 -5.16 2.57
C SER A 47 -11.14 -5.22 3.96
N VAL A 48 -10.10 -4.42 4.20
CA VAL A 48 -9.49 -4.35 5.51
C VAL A 48 -10.36 -3.48 6.40
N GLN A 49 -10.66 -3.98 7.59
CA GLN A 49 -11.64 -3.31 8.42
C GLN A 49 -11.09 -2.68 9.67
N SER A 50 -9.83 -2.84 9.95
CA SER A 50 -9.25 -2.24 11.14
C SER A 50 -7.81 -1.86 10.88
N LYS A 51 -7.32 -0.95 11.72
CA LYS A 51 -5.95 -0.54 11.64
C LYS A 51 -5.01 -1.72 11.85
N LYS A 52 -5.37 -2.59 12.77
CA LYS A 52 -4.55 -3.75 13.06
C LYS A 52 -4.46 -4.68 11.86
N GLU A 53 -5.58 -4.87 11.17
CA GLU A 53 -5.56 -5.68 9.97
C GLU A 53 -4.72 -5.04 8.89
N MET A 54 -4.81 -3.72 8.78
CA MET A 54 -4.00 -3.02 7.78
C MET A 54 -2.52 -3.21 8.05
N GLN A 55 -2.13 -3.11 9.31
CA GLN A 55 -0.73 -3.30 9.65
C GLN A 55 -0.27 -4.71 9.37
N ALA A 56 -1.12 -5.69 9.65
CA ALA A 56 -0.78 -7.07 9.37
C ALA A 56 -0.64 -7.32 7.88
N TYR A 57 -1.55 -6.74 7.10
CA TYR A 57 -1.49 -6.91 5.67
C TYR A 57 -0.20 -6.31 5.10
N VAL A 58 0.12 -5.11 5.56
CA VAL A 58 1.31 -4.42 5.09
C VAL A 58 2.57 -5.21 5.48
N ALA A 59 2.58 -5.76 6.68
CA ALA A 59 3.72 -6.56 7.09
C ALA A 59 3.88 -7.77 6.19
N GLY A 60 2.78 -8.29 5.69
CA GLY A 60 2.82 -9.42 4.79
C GLY A 60 3.44 -9.11 3.44
N LEU A 61 3.42 -7.84 3.04
CA LEU A 61 4.06 -7.47 1.79
C LEU A 61 5.55 -7.73 1.84
N VAL A 62 6.12 -7.61 3.02
CA VAL A 62 7.54 -7.86 3.20
C VAL A 62 7.78 -9.32 3.52
N GLY A 63 6.97 -9.85 4.39
CA GLY A 63 7.14 -11.22 4.82
C GLY A 63 7.09 -12.20 3.67
N GLY A 64 6.30 -11.87 2.66
CA GLY A 64 6.19 -12.73 1.52
C GLY A 64 7.48 -12.86 0.73
N GLN A 65 8.41 -11.99 1.02
CA GLN A 65 9.67 -12.07 0.35
C GLN A 65 10.55 -13.11 0.94
N GLY A 66 10.31 -13.37 2.14
CA GLY A 66 11.11 -14.20 2.95
C GLY A 66 11.32 -15.51 2.47
#